data_fbfa4139113b88c2198107eb768d84f1
#
_entry.id   fbfa4139113b88c2198107eb768d84f1
#
_cell.length_a   1.000
_cell.length_b   1.000
_cell.length_c   1.000
_cell.angle_alpha   90.00
_cell.angle_beta   90.00
_cell.angle_gamma   90.00
#
_symmetry.space_group_name_H-M   'P 1'
#
loop_
_entity.id
_entity.type
_entity.pdbx_description
1 polymer ?
#
loop_
_entity_poly.entity_id
_entity_poly.type
_entity_poly.pdbx_seq_one_letter_code
_entity_poly.pdbx_strand_id
1 'polypeptide(L)'
;MINVFPGVLWYLYEVNGNDSLKMYAENYTKRIENQKYTTDNHDVGFMLYCSFGNGLRLTGNDDYRKTLLQGSESLSTRFRPQVGCIRSWDWNQKVWEYPVIIDNLMNLEMLMWASKNSDDPKFEEIAKSHADVTMKYHFRSDYSSYHVISYDTISGLPEKKNTCQGYAHESCWARGQGWALYGYTIAQFEHVISICRDI
;
A
#
# COMPACT_ATOMS: atom_id res chain seq x y z
N MET A 1 -1.13 7.76 -12.79
CA MET A 1 -2.15 8.61 -12.12
C MET A 1 -3.60 8.16 -12.41
N ILE A 2 -3.86 6.91 -12.76
CA ILE A 2 -5.15 6.51 -13.39
C ILE A 2 -5.98 5.62 -12.45
N ASN A 3 -5.44 5.13 -11.34
CA ASN A 3 -5.92 3.90 -10.75
C ASN A 3 -6.85 4.05 -9.54
N VAL A 4 -7.01 5.27 -9.02
CA VAL A 4 -7.97 5.56 -7.92
C VAL A 4 -9.32 6.07 -8.42
N PHE A 5 -9.43 6.44 -9.68
CA PHE A 5 -10.67 6.95 -10.27
C PHE A 5 -11.86 5.98 -10.12
N PRO A 6 -11.69 4.65 -10.32
CA PRO A 6 -12.79 3.72 -10.06
C PRO A 6 -13.27 3.74 -8.60
N GLY A 7 -12.36 3.94 -7.65
CA GLY A 7 -12.71 4.09 -6.23
C GLY A 7 -13.63 5.28 -5.97
N VAL A 8 -13.34 6.42 -6.59
CA VAL A 8 -14.22 7.61 -6.50
C VAL A 8 -15.62 7.31 -7.00
N LEU A 9 -15.74 6.57 -8.10
CA LEU A 9 -17.05 6.20 -8.66
C LEU A 9 -17.83 5.28 -7.72
N TRP A 10 -17.15 4.34 -7.04
CA TRP A 10 -17.75 3.48 -6.02
C TRP A 10 -18.29 4.28 -4.83
N TYR A 11 -17.53 5.25 -4.32
CA TYR A 11 -17.99 6.13 -3.25
C TYR A 11 -19.16 7.01 -3.68
N LEU A 12 -19.14 7.53 -4.90
CA LEU A 12 -20.27 8.30 -5.44
C LEU A 12 -21.53 7.43 -5.57
N TYR A 13 -21.40 6.18 -6.00
CA TYR A 13 -22.50 5.23 -6.02
C TYR A 13 -23.02 4.95 -4.61
N GLU A 14 -22.15 4.70 -3.65
CA GLU A 14 -22.54 4.43 -2.25
C GLU A 14 -23.38 5.57 -1.66
N VAL A 15 -23.00 6.82 -1.93
CA VAL A 15 -23.73 8.01 -1.43
C VAL A 15 -25.04 8.26 -2.16
N ASN A 16 -25.10 8.01 -3.46
CA ASN A 16 -26.24 8.43 -4.29
C ASN A 16 -27.19 7.28 -4.68
N GLY A 17 -26.75 6.04 -4.62
CA GLY A 17 -27.52 4.87 -5.08
C GLY A 17 -27.80 4.87 -6.60
N ASN A 18 -27.04 5.63 -7.38
CA ASN A 18 -27.30 5.82 -8.81
C ASN A 18 -26.71 4.68 -9.64
N ASP A 19 -27.55 3.90 -10.33
CA ASP A 19 -27.14 2.75 -11.14
C ASP A 19 -26.18 3.12 -12.29
N SER A 20 -26.27 4.32 -12.85
CA SER A 20 -25.30 4.78 -13.85
C SER A 20 -23.90 4.92 -13.26
N LEU A 21 -23.77 5.41 -12.00
CA LEU A 21 -22.49 5.48 -11.31
C LEU A 21 -21.94 4.09 -11.01
N LYS A 22 -22.80 3.14 -10.61
CA LYS A 22 -22.42 1.74 -10.45
C LYS A 22 -21.87 1.14 -11.73
N MET A 23 -22.60 1.31 -12.83
CA MET A 23 -22.17 0.83 -14.15
C MET A 23 -20.80 1.41 -14.56
N TYR A 24 -20.58 2.71 -14.34
CA TYR A 24 -19.27 3.33 -14.61
C TYR A 24 -18.19 2.77 -13.66
N ALA A 25 -18.48 2.63 -12.37
CA ALA A 25 -17.54 2.08 -11.41
C ALA A 25 -17.10 0.66 -11.81
N GLU A 26 -18.04 -0.23 -12.17
CA GLU A 26 -17.76 -1.58 -12.65
C GLU A 26 -16.88 -1.57 -13.92
N ASN A 27 -17.25 -0.75 -14.91
CA ASN A 27 -16.54 -0.66 -16.17
C ASN A 27 -15.10 -0.16 -16.00
N TYR A 28 -14.89 0.88 -15.19
CA TYR A 28 -13.53 1.40 -14.94
C TYR A 28 -12.71 0.49 -14.03
N THR A 29 -13.33 -0.19 -13.06
CA THR A 29 -12.67 -1.21 -12.25
C THR A 29 -12.14 -2.35 -13.11
N LYS A 30 -12.94 -2.87 -14.04
CA LYS A 30 -12.53 -3.94 -14.95
C LYS A 30 -11.32 -3.57 -15.83
N ARG A 31 -11.17 -2.30 -16.21
CA ARG A 31 -10.05 -1.85 -17.05
C ARG A 31 -8.68 -2.00 -16.40
N ILE A 32 -8.64 -2.02 -15.08
CA ILE A 32 -7.38 -2.15 -14.32
C ILE A 32 -7.17 -3.56 -13.76
N GLU A 33 -8.00 -4.53 -14.13
CA GLU A 33 -7.93 -5.90 -13.61
C GLU A 33 -6.55 -6.55 -13.81
N ASN A 34 -5.89 -6.29 -14.95
CA ASN A 34 -4.58 -6.85 -15.26
C ASN A 34 -3.48 -6.37 -14.30
N GLN A 35 -3.71 -5.30 -13.54
CA GLN A 35 -2.77 -4.82 -12.53
C GLN A 35 -2.56 -5.83 -11.40
N LYS A 36 -3.45 -6.80 -11.23
CA LYS A 36 -3.29 -7.91 -10.29
C LYS A 36 -2.03 -8.76 -10.52
N TYR A 37 -1.43 -8.67 -11.71
CA TYR A 37 -0.18 -9.38 -12.06
C TYR A 37 1.06 -8.48 -12.02
N THR A 38 0.93 -7.21 -11.63
CA THR A 38 2.04 -6.27 -11.57
C THR A 38 2.97 -6.62 -10.43
N THR A 39 4.27 -6.74 -10.74
CA THR A 39 5.33 -7.09 -9.78
C THR A 39 6.54 -6.13 -9.81
N ASP A 40 6.46 -5.03 -10.54
CA ASP A 40 7.55 -4.06 -10.74
C ASP A 40 7.40 -2.76 -9.94
N ASN A 41 6.25 -2.57 -9.31
CA ASN A 41 5.99 -1.45 -8.39
C ASN A 41 5.07 -1.86 -7.23
N HIS A 42 4.99 -1.02 -6.20
CA HIS A 42 4.23 -1.31 -4.97
C HIS A 42 2.76 -0.87 -5.03
N ASP A 43 2.36 -0.02 -5.99
CA ASP A 43 1.02 0.61 -6.02
C ASP A 43 -0.12 -0.39 -6.28
N VAL A 44 0.18 -1.66 -6.45
CA VAL A 44 -0.80 -2.73 -6.70
C VAL A 44 -1.91 -2.74 -5.64
N GLY A 45 -1.53 -2.64 -4.35
CA GLY A 45 -2.51 -2.61 -3.26
C GLY A 45 -3.43 -1.41 -3.34
N PHE A 46 -2.85 -0.22 -3.52
CA PHE A 46 -3.60 1.02 -3.63
C PHE A 46 -4.55 1.03 -4.84
N MET A 47 -4.07 0.56 -6.01
CA MET A 47 -4.87 0.48 -7.22
C MET A 47 -6.05 -0.47 -7.08
N LEU A 48 -5.79 -1.68 -6.60
CA LEU A 48 -6.79 -2.73 -6.57
C LEU A 48 -7.76 -2.57 -5.39
N TYR A 49 -7.27 -2.19 -4.21
CA TYR A 49 -8.15 -2.12 -3.06
C TYR A 49 -9.10 -0.93 -3.12
N CYS A 50 -8.65 0.23 -3.63
CA CYS A 50 -9.55 1.36 -3.88
C CYS A 50 -10.65 1.06 -4.91
N SER A 51 -10.40 0.15 -5.84
CA SER A 51 -11.33 -0.20 -6.93
C SER A 51 -12.10 -1.49 -6.65
N PHE A 52 -11.43 -2.63 -6.75
CA PHE A 52 -12.02 -3.96 -6.52
C PHE A 52 -12.45 -4.16 -5.08
N GLY A 53 -11.73 -3.59 -4.08
CA GLY A 53 -12.10 -3.67 -2.66
C GLY A 53 -13.46 -3.00 -2.41
N ASN A 54 -13.65 -1.77 -2.88
CA ASN A 54 -14.94 -1.08 -2.77
C ASN A 54 -16.03 -1.79 -3.60
N GLY A 55 -15.68 -2.28 -4.79
CA GLY A 55 -16.61 -3.05 -5.60
C GLY A 55 -17.07 -4.34 -4.90
N LEU A 56 -16.15 -5.09 -4.28
CA LEU A 56 -16.47 -6.29 -3.50
C LEU A 56 -17.39 -5.95 -2.32
N ARG A 57 -17.04 -4.91 -1.56
CA ARG A 57 -17.80 -4.46 -0.39
C ARG A 57 -19.24 -4.08 -0.75
N LEU A 58 -19.45 -3.41 -1.88
CA LEU A 58 -20.76 -2.87 -2.28
C LEU A 58 -21.59 -3.84 -3.12
N THR A 59 -20.98 -4.85 -3.75
CA THR A 59 -21.68 -5.76 -4.66
C THR A 59 -21.65 -7.24 -4.26
N GLY A 60 -20.69 -7.62 -3.41
CA GLY A 60 -20.45 -9.03 -3.08
C GLY A 60 -19.88 -9.86 -4.23
N ASN A 61 -19.35 -9.23 -5.30
CA ASN A 61 -18.87 -9.94 -6.48
C ASN A 61 -17.59 -10.74 -6.18
N ASP A 62 -17.68 -12.06 -6.23
CA ASP A 62 -16.59 -12.97 -5.88
C ASP A 62 -15.40 -12.93 -6.86
N ASP A 63 -15.58 -12.49 -8.10
CA ASP A 63 -14.46 -12.29 -9.03
C ASP A 63 -13.56 -11.13 -8.58
N TYR A 64 -14.11 -10.15 -7.86
CA TYR A 64 -13.32 -9.09 -7.24
C TYR A 64 -12.47 -9.63 -6.10
N ARG A 65 -12.99 -10.57 -5.30
CA ARG A 65 -12.21 -11.28 -4.28
C ARG A 65 -11.00 -12.00 -4.88
N LYS A 66 -11.19 -12.75 -5.96
CA LYS A 66 -10.10 -13.46 -6.66
C LYS A 66 -9.03 -12.48 -7.17
N THR A 67 -9.47 -11.35 -7.72
CA THR A 67 -8.57 -10.29 -8.20
C THR A 67 -7.72 -9.69 -7.07
N LEU A 68 -8.33 -9.43 -5.92
CA LEU A 68 -7.62 -8.90 -4.75
C LEU A 68 -6.62 -9.91 -4.18
N LEU A 69 -6.98 -11.18 -4.07
CA LEU A 69 -6.06 -12.23 -3.61
C LEU A 69 -4.87 -12.38 -4.57
N GLN A 70 -5.11 -12.40 -5.89
CA GLN A 70 -4.02 -12.43 -6.87
C GLN A 70 -3.13 -11.18 -6.78
N GLY A 71 -3.69 -10.00 -6.59
CA GLY A 71 -2.92 -8.77 -6.40
C GLY A 71 -2.09 -8.79 -5.12
N SER A 72 -2.60 -9.38 -4.04
CA SER A 72 -1.88 -9.57 -2.79
C SER A 72 -0.70 -10.52 -2.95
N GLU A 73 -0.85 -11.60 -3.73
CA GLU A 73 0.27 -12.47 -4.12
C GLU A 73 1.35 -11.70 -4.88
N SER A 74 0.94 -10.92 -5.89
CA SER A 74 1.87 -10.15 -6.71
C SER A 74 2.63 -9.11 -5.89
N LEU A 75 1.94 -8.39 -5.00
CA LEU A 75 2.55 -7.42 -4.10
C LEU A 75 3.54 -8.10 -3.14
N SER A 76 3.19 -9.28 -2.61
CA SER A 76 4.03 -10.05 -1.69
C SER A 76 5.37 -10.46 -2.30
N THR A 77 5.45 -10.64 -3.62
CA THR A 77 6.72 -10.94 -4.32
C THR A 77 7.77 -9.85 -4.17
N ARG A 78 7.35 -8.64 -3.84
CA ARG A 78 8.24 -7.48 -3.64
C ARG A 78 8.79 -7.36 -2.23
N PHE A 79 8.35 -8.20 -1.32
CA PHE A 79 8.84 -8.26 0.05
C PHE A 79 10.19 -8.97 0.13
N ARG A 80 11.13 -8.39 0.87
CA ARG A 80 12.42 -9.01 1.17
C ARG A 80 12.58 -9.17 2.67
N PRO A 81 12.64 -10.40 3.19
CA PRO A 81 12.73 -10.66 4.63
C PRO A 81 13.93 -9.98 5.30
N GLN A 82 15.08 -9.91 4.62
CA GLN A 82 16.29 -9.27 5.14
C GLN A 82 16.09 -7.78 5.43
N VAL A 83 15.31 -7.08 4.59
CA VAL A 83 14.97 -5.67 4.76
C VAL A 83 13.74 -5.49 5.64
N GLY A 84 12.83 -6.46 5.61
CA GLY A 84 11.55 -6.41 6.30
C GLY A 84 10.51 -5.51 5.65
N CYS A 85 10.71 -5.11 4.39
CA CYS A 85 9.80 -4.20 3.67
C CYS A 85 9.52 -4.68 2.25
N ILE A 86 8.43 -4.14 1.69
CA ILE A 86 8.05 -4.23 0.28
C ILE A 86 8.81 -3.17 -0.50
N ARG A 87 9.51 -3.56 -1.57
CA ARG A 87 10.24 -2.66 -2.46
C ARG A 87 9.27 -1.81 -3.28
N SER A 88 9.56 -0.50 -3.38
CA SER A 88 8.66 0.43 -4.06
C SER A 88 8.75 0.38 -5.57
N TRP A 89 9.96 0.42 -6.16
CA TRP A 89 10.19 0.38 -7.61
C TRP A 89 11.54 -0.24 -7.94
N ASP A 90 11.79 -0.49 -9.24
CA ASP A 90 13.01 -1.16 -9.72
C ASP A 90 13.89 -0.26 -10.60
N TRP A 91 13.51 1.01 -10.81
CA TRP A 91 14.29 1.96 -11.59
C TRP A 91 15.34 2.70 -10.73
N ASN A 92 16.36 3.25 -11.40
CA ASN A 92 17.44 4.07 -10.81
C ASN A 92 18.20 3.37 -9.66
N GLN A 93 18.54 2.11 -9.83
CA GLN A 93 19.21 1.27 -8.82
C GLN A 93 20.59 1.82 -8.40
N LYS A 94 21.23 2.68 -9.21
CA LYS A 94 22.48 3.36 -8.83
C LYS A 94 22.28 4.37 -7.71
N VAL A 95 21.08 4.92 -7.56
CA VAL A 95 20.73 5.87 -6.49
C VAL A 95 20.10 5.14 -5.32
N TRP A 96 19.22 4.18 -5.60
CA TRP A 96 18.48 3.41 -4.58
C TRP A 96 18.59 1.92 -4.85
N GLU A 97 19.33 1.21 -4.02
CA GLU A 97 19.46 -0.24 -4.15
C GLU A 97 18.14 -0.95 -3.86
N TYR A 98 17.51 -0.62 -2.74
CA TYR A 98 16.20 -1.14 -2.34
C TYR A 98 15.32 0.00 -1.82
N PRO A 99 14.65 0.73 -2.71
CA PRO A 99 13.84 1.88 -2.30
C PRO A 99 12.53 1.42 -1.63
N VAL A 100 12.25 2.02 -0.50
CA VAL A 100 10.97 1.94 0.20
C VAL A 100 10.47 3.35 0.44
N ILE A 101 9.26 3.67 -0.01
CA ILE A 101 8.66 4.98 0.23
C ILE A 101 7.52 4.89 1.23
N ILE A 102 7.25 6.01 1.88
CA ILE A 102 6.21 6.10 2.91
C ILE A 102 4.81 5.78 2.36
N ASP A 103 4.58 6.00 1.07
CA ASP A 103 3.36 5.67 0.33
C ASP A 103 3.01 4.17 0.39
N ASN A 104 4.01 3.32 0.58
CA ASN A 104 3.82 1.88 0.64
C ASN A 104 2.84 1.44 1.74
N LEU A 105 2.69 2.25 2.79
CA LEU A 105 1.71 2.02 3.85
C LEU A 105 0.26 1.95 3.33
N MET A 106 -0.03 2.64 2.22
CA MET A 106 -1.34 2.58 1.54
C MET A 106 -1.68 1.19 0.97
N ASN A 107 -0.66 0.35 0.75
CA ASN A 107 -0.83 -0.98 0.14
C ASN A 107 -1.07 -2.08 1.18
N LEU A 108 -0.81 -1.79 2.46
CA LEU A 108 -0.93 -2.78 3.54
C LEU A 108 -2.38 -3.17 3.80
N GLU A 109 -3.34 -2.27 3.55
CA GLU A 109 -4.77 -2.56 3.73
C GLU A 109 -5.21 -3.78 2.91
N MET A 110 -4.76 -3.88 1.66
CA MET A 110 -5.06 -5.05 0.81
C MET A 110 -4.45 -6.34 1.38
N LEU A 111 -3.23 -6.29 1.92
CA LEU A 111 -2.60 -7.47 2.53
C LEU A 111 -3.32 -7.89 3.83
N MET A 112 -3.70 -6.92 4.65
CA MET A 112 -4.47 -7.19 5.88
C MET A 112 -5.85 -7.79 5.55
N TRP A 113 -6.50 -7.28 4.50
CA TRP A 113 -7.73 -7.87 3.99
C TRP A 113 -7.49 -9.29 3.47
N ALA A 114 -6.41 -9.53 2.71
CA ALA A 114 -6.09 -10.85 2.16
C ALA A 114 -5.82 -11.88 3.27
N SER A 115 -5.12 -11.50 4.33
CA SER A 115 -4.91 -12.36 5.51
C SER A 115 -6.22 -12.84 6.13
N LYS A 116 -7.23 -11.97 6.21
CA LYS A 116 -8.56 -12.32 6.76
C LYS A 116 -9.44 -13.12 5.78
N ASN A 117 -9.10 -13.12 4.51
CA ASN A 117 -9.90 -13.73 3.44
C ASN A 117 -9.21 -14.91 2.74
N SER A 118 -8.07 -15.34 3.27
CA SER A 118 -7.33 -16.54 2.89
C SER A 118 -6.78 -17.21 4.15
N ASP A 119 -6.38 -18.47 4.06
CA ASP A 119 -5.76 -19.20 5.16
C ASP A 119 -4.21 -19.00 5.20
N ASP A 120 -3.69 -17.98 4.51
CA ASP A 120 -2.25 -17.75 4.40
C ASP A 120 -1.80 -16.60 5.32
N PRO A 121 -1.05 -16.90 6.41
CA PRO A 121 -0.60 -15.91 7.38
C PRO A 121 0.46 -14.95 6.82
N LYS A 122 1.08 -15.27 5.69
CA LYS A 122 2.17 -14.46 5.11
C LYS A 122 1.77 -13.02 4.85
N PHE A 123 0.51 -12.76 4.48
CA PHE A 123 0.04 -11.41 4.18
C PHE A 123 0.06 -10.49 5.41
N GLU A 124 -0.37 -11.02 6.55
CA GLU A 124 -0.28 -10.31 7.84
C GLU A 124 1.17 -10.12 8.26
N GLU A 125 2.00 -11.16 8.16
CA GLU A 125 3.41 -11.10 8.52
C GLU A 125 4.16 -10.05 7.69
N ILE A 126 3.92 -9.97 6.39
CA ILE A 126 4.50 -8.96 5.49
C ILE A 126 4.02 -7.56 5.88
N ALA A 127 2.70 -7.37 6.07
CA ALA A 127 2.14 -6.08 6.42
C ALA A 127 2.70 -5.56 7.76
N LYS A 128 2.77 -6.44 8.77
CA LYS A 128 3.30 -6.14 10.09
C LYS A 128 4.78 -5.78 10.06
N SER A 129 5.60 -6.63 9.41
CA SER A 129 7.02 -6.38 9.25
C SER A 129 7.29 -5.05 8.54
N HIS A 130 6.57 -4.77 7.44
CA HIS A 130 6.70 -3.52 6.71
C HIS A 130 6.34 -2.31 7.58
N ALA A 131 5.24 -2.36 8.31
CA ALA A 131 4.81 -1.29 9.20
C ALA A 131 5.85 -1.03 10.31
N ASP A 132 6.34 -2.07 10.98
CA ASP A 132 7.30 -1.96 12.07
C ASP A 132 8.63 -1.35 11.60
N VAL A 133 9.17 -1.81 10.47
CA VAL A 133 10.41 -1.27 9.89
C VAL A 133 10.22 0.18 9.42
N THR A 134 9.08 0.49 8.82
CA THR A 134 8.75 1.87 8.42
C THR A 134 8.64 2.79 9.63
N MET A 135 7.98 2.36 10.70
CA MET A 135 7.90 3.13 11.95
C MET A 135 9.29 3.43 12.51
N LYS A 136 10.16 2.45 12.50
CA LYS A 136 11.51 2.57 13.06
C LYS A 136 12.40 3.54 12.30
N TYR A 137 12.28 3.61 10.97
CA TYR A 137 13.29 4.27 10.16
C TYR A 137 12.79 5.47 9.34
N HIS A 138 11.49 5.53 8.96
CA HIS A 138 10.94 6.60 8.14
C HIS A 138 10.60 7.87 8.92
N PHE A 139 10.47 7.79 10.23
CA PHE A 139 10.12 8.96 11.03
C PHE A 139 11.32 9.60 11.70
N ARG A 140 11.31 10.94 11.78
CA ARG A 140 12.21 11.74 12.59
C ARG A 140 11.69 11.83 14.02
N SER A 141 12.49 12.41 14.92
CA SER A 141 12.11 12.60 16.34
C SER A 141 10.90 13.53 16.54
N ASP A 142 10.58 14.36 15.54
CA ASP A 142 9.40 15.23 15.52
C ASP A 142 8.19 14.58 14.81
N TYR A 143 8.26 13.28 14.51
CA TYR A 143 7.28 12.49 13.77
C TYR A 143 7.06 12.91 12.31
N SER A 144 7.86 13.80 11.76
CA SER A 144 7.86 14.04 10.32
C SER A 144 8.50 12.87 9.57
N SER A 145 7.98 12.53 8.38
CA SER A 145 8.46 11.37 7.63
C SER A 145 9.48 11.74 6.55
N TYR A 146 10.48 10.86 6.35
CA TYR A 146 11.24 10.81 5.10
C TYR A 146 10.36 10.19 4.01
N HIS A 147 10.51 10.69 2.77
CA HIS A 147 9.77 10.12 1.64
C HIS A 147 10.34 8.77 1.23
N VAL A 148 11.65 8.69 0.96
CA VAL A 148 12.34 7.48 0.46
C VAL A 148 13.43 7.07 1.43
N ILE A 149 13.44 5.79 1.78
CA ILE A 149 14.63 5.15 2.37
C ILE A 149 15.12 4.07 1.41
N SER A 150 16.41 4.13 1.05
CA SER A 150 17.09 3.02 0.39
C SER A 150 17.72 2.14 1.44
N TYR A 151 17.50 0.83 1.33
CA TYR A 151 18.08 -0.17 2.22
C TYR A 151 19.18 -0.95 1.51
N ASP A 152 20.24 -1.27 2.23
CA ASP A 152 21.24 -2.28 1.84
C ASP A 152 20.61 -3.67 1.92
N THR A 153 20.68 -4.44 0.84
CA THR A 153 19.99 -5.73 0.75
C THR A 153 20.69 -6.88 1.47
N ILE A 154 21.92 -6.65 1.96
CA ILE A 154 22.71 -7.64 2.71
C ILE A 154 22.47 -7.46 4.21
N SER A 155 22.65 -6.25 4.73
CA SER A 155 22.47 -5.95 6.16
C SER A 155 21.00 -5.69 6.55
N GLY A 156 20.14 -5.32 5.60
CA GLY A 156 18.77 -4.89 5.86
C GLY A 156 18.67 -3.50 6.51
N LEU A 157 19.75 -2.74 6.59
CA LEU A 157 19.78 -1.45 7.25
C LEU A 157 19.58 -0.28 6.26
N PRO A 158 19.05 0.87 6.73
CA PRO A 158 18.98 2.09 5.91
C PRO A 158 20.35 2.55 5.45
N GLU A 159 20.49 2.77 4.15
CA GLU A 159 21.69 3.31 3.52
C GLU A 159 21.56 4.82 3.23
N LYS A 160 20.40 5.22 2.71
CA LYS A 160 20.12 6.61 2.30
C LYS A 160 18.69 6.99 2.69
N LYS A 161 18.52 8.25 3.11
CA LYS A 161 17.23 8.88 3.37
C LYS A 161 17.05 10.06 2.44
N ASN A 162 16.07 10.00 1.55
CA ASN A 162 15.95 10.93 0.43
C ASN A 162 14.49 11.35 0.21
N THR A 163 14.32 12.20 -0.80
CA THR A 163 13.02 12.42 -1.43
C THR A 163 13.09 12.19 -2.93
N CYS A 164 11.99 11.76 -3.52
CA CYS A 164 11.76 11.68 -4.97
C CYS A 164 10.71 12.72 -5.41
N GLN A 165 9.71 12.98 -4.58
CA GLN A 165 8.58 13.88 -4.88
C GLN A 165 8.53 15.11 -3.96
N GLY A 166 9.22 15.12 -2.84
CA GLY A 166 9.28 16.25 -1.90
C GLY A 166 10.22 17.35 -2.36
N TYR A 167 10.15 18.49 -1.68
CA TYR A 167 10.97 19.68 -1.99
C TYR A 167 12.47 19.44 -1.79
N ALA A 168 12.85 18.80 -0.70
CA ALA A 168 14.24 18.50 -0.36
C ALA A 168 14.32 17.23 0.49
N HIS A 169 15.51 16.61 0.60
CA HIS A 169 15.70 15.36 1.35
C HIS A 169 15.30 15.50 2.82
N GLU A 170 15.57 16.63 3.42
CA GLU A 170 15.24 16.91 4.82
C GLU A 170 13.84 17.55 5.03
N SER A 171 13.11 17.83 3.94
CA SER A 171 11.74 18.36 4.07
C SER A 171 10.75 17.27 4.42
N CYS A 172 9.67 17.64 5.12
CA CYS A 172 8.49 16.79 5.27
C CYS A 172 7.56 16.97 4.06
N TRP A 173 7.33 15.91 3.32
CA TRP A 173 6.40 15.89 2.20
C TRP A 173 4.98 15.64 2.69
N ALA A 174 4.11 16.66 2.59
CA ALA A 174 2.77 16.64 3.19
C ALA A 174 1.92 15.43 2.77
N ARG A 175 1.95 15.05 1.48
CA ARG A 175 1.19 13.87 1.01
C ARG A 175 1.74 12.58 1.62
N GLY A 176 3.06 12.43 1.75
CA GLY A 176 3.68 11.27 2.42
C GLY A 176 3.28 11.17 3.89
N GLN A 177 3.18 12.30 4.58
CA GLN A 177 2.67 12.34 5.95
C GLN A 177 1.21 11.88 6.02
N GLY A 178 0.38 12.27 5.04
CA GLY A 178 -1.00 11.77 4.92
C GLY A 178 -1.08 10.26 4.69
N TRP A 179 -0.21 9.71 3.84
CA TRP A 179 -0.13 8.26 3.61
C TRP A 179 0.26 7.48 4.87
N ALA A 180 1.21 8.02 5.63
CA ALA A 180 1.61 7.43 6.90
C ALA A 180 0.44 7.40 7.90
N LEU A 181 -0.23 8.53 8.08
CA LEU A 181 -1.38 8.63 8.97
C LEU A 181 -2.48 7.63 8.60
N TYR A 182 -2.86 7.58 7.32
CA TYR A 182 -3.86 6.62 6.84
C TYR A 182 -3.42 5.18 7.09
N GLY A 183 -2.23 4.80 6.63
CA GLY A 183 -1.77 3.41 6.70
C GLY A 183 -1.67 2.89 8.13
N TYR A 184 -1.14 3.68 9.06
CA TYR A 184 -1.09 3.29 10.48
C TYR A 184 -2.46 3.28 11.14
N THR A 185 -3.35 4.20 10.78
CA THR A 185 -4.73 4.19 11.29
C THR A 185 -5.44 2.90 10.90
N ILE A 186 -5.37 2.51 9.61
CA ILE A 186 -5.98 1.25 9.15
C ILE A 186 -5.31 0.05 9.81
N ALA A 187 -3.98 0.00 9.88
CA ALA A 187 -3.26 -1.11 10.51
C ALA A 187 -3.63 -1.30 11.99
N GLN A 188 -3.90 -0.21 12.71
CA GLN A 188 -4.36 -0.27 14.09
C GLN A 188 -5.81 -0.77 14.19
N PHE A 189 -6.74 -0.28 13.36
CA PHE A 189 -8.12 -0.77 13.32
C PHE A 189 -8.20 -2.26 13.00
N GLU A 190 -7.30 -2.73 12.15
CA GLU A 190 -7.18 -4.14 11.78
C GLU A 190 -6.47 -5.00 12.85
N HIS A 191 -6.04 -4.39 13.98
CA HIS A 191 -5.30 -5.03 15.09
C HIS A 191 -3.95 -5.68 14.68
N VAL A 192 -3.38 -5.25 13.56
CA VAL A 192 -2.11 -5.79 13.05
C VAL A 192 -0.90 -5.22 13.80
N ILE A 193 -1.01 -3.99 14.33
CA ILE A 193 0.07 -3.33 15.07
C ILE A 193 -0.41 -2.81 16.42
N SER A 194 0.45 -2.93 17.45
CA SER A 194 0.16 -2.48 18.82
C SER A 194 0.82 -1.14 19.19
N ILE A 195 1.25 -0.35 18.21
CA ILE A 195 2.13 0.83 18.38
C ILE A 195 1.54 1.96 19.24
N CYS A 196 0.21 2.04 19.40
CA CYS A 196 -0.41 3.18 20.08
C CYS A 196 -0.78 2.94 21.54
N ARG A 197 -0.20 1.96 22.23
CA ARG A 197 -0.50 1.74 23.66
C ARG A 197 0.45 2.46 24.62
N ASP A 198 1.56 2.99 24.11
CA ASP A 198 2.64 3.56 24.95
C ASP A 198 2.99 5.03 24.62
N ILE A 199 2.05 5.80 24.03
CA ILE A 199 2.19 7.25 23.83
C ILE A 199 1.23 8.03 24.72
#